data_b3c2b7946bacb8aea2102d9de9a159af
#
_entry.id   b3c2b7946bacb8aea2102d9de9a159af
#
_cell.length_a   1.000
_cell.length_b   1.000
_cell.length_c   1.000
_cell.angle_alpha   90.00
_cell.angle_beta   90.00
_cell.angle_gamma   90.00
#
_symmetry.space_group_name_H-M   'P 1'
#
loop_
_entity.id
_entity.type
_entity.pdbx_description
1 polymer ?
#
loop_
_entity_poly.entity_id
_entity_poly.type
_entity_poly.pdbx_seq_one_letter_code
_entity_poly.pdbx_strand_id
1 'polypeptide(L)'
;MVTIIYGVGEPFESPSLVVEPEAIGWVAKPEGLCRGEVCVPFPLEGGRVDLAAFAERLGQPVAREGDTWAFGEPRRAAGSLDAPDFTLPDLDGRLHSLTDYRGKKVLLVSWASW
;
A
#
# COMPACT_ATOMS: atom_id res chain seq x y z
N MET A 1 0.64 -12.01 22.75
CA MET A 1 1.22 -12.35 21.43
C MET A 1 0.22 -12.03 20.34
N VAL A 2 0.60 -11.32 19.33
CA VAL A 2 -0.27 -10.98 18.20
C VAL A 2 0.29 -11.62 16.93
N THR A 3 -0.60 -12.00 16.00
CA THR A 3 -0.22 -12.46 14.67
C THR A 3 -0.36 -11.30 13.71
N ILE A 4 0.68 -11.04 12.93
CA ILE A 4 0.74 -9.90 12.01
C ILE A 4 0.84 -10.44 10.58
N ILE A 5 -0.05 -9.95 9.71
CA ILE A 5 0.00 -10.18 8.27
C ILE A 5 0.29 -8.81 7.64
N TYR A 6 1.45 -8.66 7.02
CA TYR A 6 1.85 -7.38 6.44
C TYR A 6 1.94 -7.48 4.92
N GLY A 7 1.05 -6.75 4.23
CA GLY A 7 0.96 -6.80 2.78
C GLY A 7 0.67 -8.20 2.26
N VAL A 8 1.49 -8.65 1.33
CA VAL A 8 1.42 -10.01 0.77
C VAL A 8 2.42 -10.97 1.42
N GLY A 9 3.06 -10.52 2.49
CA GLY A 9 4.04 -11.32 3.21
C GLY A 9 3.42 -12.45 4.02
N GLU A 10 4.26 -13.33 4.52
CA GLU A 10 3.81 -14.42 5.39
C GLU A 10 3.46 -13.91 6.78
N PRO A 11 2.44 -14.52 7.44
CA PRO A 11 2.12 -14.18 8.82
C PRO A 11 3.29 -14.45 9.77
N PHE A 12 3.48 -13.57 10.73
CA PHE A 12 4.47 -13.77 11.79
C PHE A 12 3.88 -13.36 13.15
N GLU A 13 4.48 -13.85 14.21
CA GLU A 13 4.06 -13.54 15.58
C GLU A 13 4.99 -12.51 16.22
N SER A 14 4.41 -11.62 17.02
CA SER A 14 5.14 -10.60 17.76
C SER A 14 4.48 -10.36 19.11
N PRO A 15 5.24 -9.96 20.15
CA PRO A 15 4.66 -9.57 21.44
C PRO A 15 3.73 -8.37 21.37
N SER A 16 3.92 -7.51 20.36
CA SER A 16 3.15 -6.29 20.19
C SER A 16 3.16 -5.85 18.73
N LEU A 17 2.50 -4.71 18.42
CA LEU A 17 2.54 -4.09 17.10
C LEU A 17 3.80 -3.25 16.87
N VAL A 18 4.72 -3.20 17.81
CA VAL A 18 6.02 -2.52 17.66
C VAL A 18 7.05 -3.58 17.24
N VAL A 19 7.52 -3.49 16.00
CA VAL A 19 8.38 -4.53 15.38
C VAL A 19 9.62 -3.92 14.76
N GLU A 20 10.60 -4.77 14.47
CA GLU A 20 11.78 -4.34 13.70
C GLU A 20 11.36 -4.03 12.26
N PRO A 21 11.90 -2.97 11.65
CA PRO A 21 11.55 -2.60 10.27
C PRO A 21 11.74 -3.73 9.26
N GLU A 22 12.77 -4.52 9.44
CA GLU A 22 13.09 -5.63 8.55
C GLU A 22 12.01 -6.72 8.56
N ALA A 23 11.28 -6.88 9.67
CA ALA A 23 10.18 -7.84 9.76
C ALA A 23 9.04 -7.54 8.78
N ILE A 24 8.91 -6.30 8.35
CA ILE A 24 7.88 -5.85 7.41
C ILE A 24 8.46 -5.44 6.05
N GLY A 25 9.73 -5.75 5.80
CA GLY A 25 10.38 -5.47 4.52
C GLY A 25 10.84 -4.02 4.34
N TRP A 26 10.92 -3.24 5.42
CA TRP A 26 11.44 -1.88 5.41
C TRP A 26 12.82 -1.83 6.06
N VAL A 27 13.60 -0.81 5.72
CA VAL A 27 14.94 -0.59 6.26
C VAL A 27 14.99 0.80 6.90
N ALA A 28 15.50 0.86 8.13
CA ALA A 28 15.71 2.13 8.81
C ALA A 28 16.96 2.82 8.24
N LYS A 29 16.81 4.04 7.76
CA LYS A 29 17.89 4.90 7.23
C LYS A 29 17.80 6.28 7.87
N PRO A 30 18.85 7.12 7.75
CA PRO A 30 18.79 8.49 8.27
C PRO A 30 17.61 9.30 7.73
N GLU A 31 17.16 9.01 6.50
CA GLU A 31 16.02 9.67 5.87
C GLU A 31 14.66 9.19 6.39
N GLY A 32 14.62 8.07 7.13
CA GLY A 32 13.40 7.46 7.63
C GLY A 32 13.33 5.97 7.34
N LEU A 33 12.12 5.45 7.16
CA LEU A 33 11.90 4.06 6.75
C LEU A 33 11.86 3.98 5.22
N CYS A 34 12.69 3.12 4.65
CA CYS A 34 12.83 2.97 3.20
C CYS A 34 12.49 1.57 2.74
N ARG A 35 11.80 1.48 1.60
CA ARG A 35 11.55 0.24 0.86
C ARG A 35 11.83 0.50 -0.62
N GLY A 36 12.92 -0.07 -1.13
CA GLY A 36 13.39 0.26 -2.47
C GLY A 36 13.77 1.74 -2.58
N GLU A 37 13.18 2.44 -3.54
CA GLU A 37 13.43 3.86 -3.76
C GLU A 37 12.52 4.78 -2.94
N VAL A 38 11.55 4.22 -2.23
CA VAL A 38 10.59 4.98 -1.43
C VAL A 38 11.09 5.09 -0.01
N CYS A 39 11.24 6.32 0.48
CA CYS A 39 11.60 6.60 1.87
C CYS A 39 10.51 7.47 2.50
N VAL A 40 10.08 7.09 3.69
CA VAL A 40 9.04 7.79 4.46
C VAL A 40 9.64 8.27 5.76
N PRO A 41 9.68 9.59 6.01
CA PRO A 41 10.08 10.09 7.32
C PRO A 41 9.11 9.60 8.39
N PHE A 42 9.62 8.84 9.33
CA PHE A 42 8.82 8.26 10.41
C PHE A 42 9.65 8.05 11.66
N PRO A 43 9.19 8.51 12.83
CA PRO A 43 9.93 8.33 14.07
C PRO A 43 9.91 6.87 14.51
N LEU A 44 11.07 6.37 14.95
CA LEU A 44 11.21 5.02 15.48
C LEU A 44 11.34 5.05 17.00
N GLU A 45 10.74 4.08 17.66
CA GLU A 45 10.86 3.88 19.10
C GLU A 45 11.94 2.83 19.38
N GLY A 46 13.12 3.28 19.82
CA GLY A 46 14.24 2.37 20.06
C GLY A 46 14.67 1.57 18.83
N GLY A 47 14.55 2.16 17.63
CA GLY A 47 14.85 1.49 16.38
C GLY A 47 13.73 0.62 15.83
N ARG A 48 12.58 0.59 16.50
CA ARG A 48 11.41 -0.20 16.12
C ARG A 48 10.29 0.68 15.59
N VAL A 49 9.45 0.10 14.77
CA VAL A 49 8.31 0.79 14.16
C VAL A 49 7.01 0.33 14.81
N ASP A 50 6.16 1.32 15.19
CA ASP A 50 4.78 1.07 15.60
C ASP A 50 3.92 0.91 14.35
N LEU A 51 3.46 -0.30 14.08
CA LEU A 51 2.71 -0.61 12.86
C LEU A 51 1.38 0.15 12.76
N ALA A 52 0.70 0.38 13.88
CA ALA A 52 -0.56 1.10 13.87
C ALA A 52 -0.36 2.55 13.42
N ALA A 53 0.64 3.23 13.98
CA ALA A 53 0.98 4.59 13.60
C ALA A 53 1.54 4.67 12.17
N PHE A 54 2.35 3.70 11.76
CA PHE A 54 2.92 3.65 10.43
C PHE A 54 1.85 3.41 9.37
N ALA A 55 0.87 2.53 9.64
CA ALA A 55 -0.25 2.29 8.76
C ALA A 55 -1.09 3.56 8.55
N GLU A 56 -1.32 4.32 9.61
CA GLU A 56 -2.00 5.60 9.52
C GLU A 56 -1.23 6.60 8.65
N ARG A 57 0.09 6.65 8.82
CA ARG A 57 0.97 7.53 8.04
C ARG A 57 0.96 7.17 6.55
N LEU A 58 0.90 5.89 6.20
CA LEU A 58 0.90 5.40 4.82
C LEU A 58 -0.50 5.29 4.21
N GLY A 59 -1.55 5.46 4.99
CA GLY A 59 -2.92 5.22 4.52
C GLY A 59 -3.20 3.75 4.22
N GLN A 60 -2.57 2.84 4.96
CA GLN A 60 -2.82 1.40 4.82
C GLN A 60 -4.15 1.00 5.44
N PRO A 61 -4.96 0.17 4.78
CA PRO A 61 -6.11 -0.43 5.42
C PRO A 61 -5.65 -1.45 6.47
N VAL A 62 -6.31 -1.45 7.61
CA VAL A 62 -6.01 -2.36 8.73
C VAL A 62 -7.27 -3.13 9.09
N ALA A 63 -7.15 -4.43 9.20
CA ALA A 63 -8.21 -5.31 9.69
C ALA A 63 -7.71 -6.08 10.90
N ARG A 64 -8.60 -6.33 11.84
CA ARG A 64 -8.27 -7.07 13.05
C ARG A 64 -9.36 -8.10 13.35
N GLU A 65 -8.93 -9.30 13.70
CA GLU A 65 -9.80 -10.35 14.23
C GLU A 65 -9.07 -11.04 15.40
N GLY A 66 -9.61 -10.87 16.61
CA GLY A 66 -8.95 -11.39 17.81
C GLY A 66 -7.54 -10.80 17.97
N ASP A 67 -6.55 -11.66 18.00
CA ASP A 67 -5.13 -11.28 18.10
C ASP A 67 -4.41 -11.23 16.74
N THR A 68 -5.16 -11.32 15.64
CA THR A 68 -4.61 -11.25 14.29
C THR A 68 -4.85 -9.87 13.69
N TRP A 69 -3.78 -9.25 13.23
CA TRP A 69 -3.80 -7.94 12.57
C TRP A 69 -3.31 -8.07 11.13
N ALA A 70 -4.07 -7.54 10.20
CA ALA A 70 -3.71 -7.53 8.79
C ALA A 70 -3.55 -6.08 8.31
N PHE A 71 -2.40 -5.79 7.71
CA PHE A 71 -2.07 -4.49 7.13
C PHE A 71 -2.02 -4.65 5.61
N GLY A 72 -2.95 -4.01 4.91
CA GLY A 72 -3.00 -4.07 3.45
C GLY A 72 -1.97 -3.16 2.79
N GLU A 73 -1.94 -3.19 1.46
CA GLU A 73 -1.07 -2.28 0.71
C GLU A 73 -1.55 -0.83 0.85
N PRO A 74 -0.62 0.13 0.91
CA PRO A 74 -0.99 1.54 0.92
C PRO A 74 -1.82 1.90 -0.30
N ARG A 75 -2.85 2.69 -0.10
CA ARG A 75 -3.63 3.19 -1.22
C ARG A 75 -2.75 4.10 -2.07
N ARG A 76 -2.58 3.75 -3.32
CA ARG A 76 -1.94 4.65 -4.28
C ARG A 76 -2.86 5.86 -4.46
N ALA A 77 -2.28 7.03 -4.54
CA ALA A 77 -2.96 8.31 -4.73
C ALA A 77 -3.74 8.83 -3.51
N ALA A 78 -3.14 8.76 -2.33
CA ALA A 78 -3.70 9.41 -1.14
C ALA A 78 -3.73 10.96 -1.23
N GLY A 79 -3.40 11.56 -2.35
CA GLY A 79 -3.33 13.02 -2.50
C GLY A 79 -4.12 13.61 -3.65
N SER A 80 -4.76 12.79 -4.49
CA SER A 80 -5.49 13.29 -5.65
C SER A 80 -6.72 12.46 -5.93
N LEU A 81 -7.79 13.13 -6.39
CA LEU A 81 -8.97 12.47 -6.94
C LEU A 81 -8.81 12.19 -8.44
N ASP A 82 -7.67 12.59 -9.01
CA ASP A 82 -7.40 12.33 -10.41
C ASP A 82 -7.09 10.87 -10.66
N ALA A 83 -7.73 10.28 -11.65
CA ALA A 83 -7.44 8.92 -12.07
C ALA A 83 -6.08 8.88 -12.76
N PRO A 84 -5.24 7.87 -12.46
CA PRO A 84 -3.98 7.70 -13.19
C PRO A 84 -4.26 7.42 -14.67
N ASP A 85 -3.44 7.97 -15.55
CA ASP A 85 -3.56 7.71 -16.97
C ASP A 85 -3.10 6.29 -17.31
N PHE A 86 -3.74 5.72 -18.32
CA PHE A 86 -3.33 4.43 -18.86
C PHE A 86 -3.66 4.40 -20.36
N THR A 87 -2.97 3.53 -21.09
CA THR A 87 -3.18 3.33 -22.52
C THR A 87 -3.43 1.86 -22.80
N LEU A 88 -4.52 1.56 -23.48
CA LEU A 88 -4.92 0.19 -23.82
C LEU A 88 -5.33 0.12 -25.29
N PRO A 89 -5.05 -1.00 -25.98
CA PRO A 89 -5.53 -1.22 -27.34
C PRO A 89 -6.99 -1.64 -27.36
N ASP A 90 -7.71 -1.26 -28.42
CA ASP A 90 -9.03 -1.79 -28.73
C ASP A 90 -8.91 -3.09 -29.55
N LEU A 91 -10.04 -3.63 -30.00
CA LEU A 91 -10.05 -4.87 -30.79
C LEU A 91 -9.36 -4.73 -32.15
N ASP A 92 -9.25 -3.52 -32.68
CA ASP A 92 -8.56 -3.24 -33.93
C ASP A 92 -7.08 -2.89 -33.74
N GLY A 93 -6.58 -2.95 -32.48
CA GLY A 93 -5.21 -2.60 -32.14
C GLY A 93 -4.95 -1.11 -32.00
N ARG A 94 -5.99 -0.26 -32.12
CA ARG A 94 -5.85 1.18 -31.93
C ARG A 94 -5.69 1.49 -30.46
N LEU A 95 -4.70 2.31 -30.12
CA LEU A 95 -4.43 2.71 -28.74
C LEU A 95 -5.36 3.82 -28.28
N HIS A 96 -5.90 3.65 -27.07
CA HIS A 96 -6.73 4.64 -26.39
C HIS A 96 -6.12 4.94 -25.03
N SER A 97 -5.98 6.23 -24.71
CA SER A 97 -5.52 6.71 -23.41
C SER A 97 -6.69 7.35 -22.66
N LEU A 98 -6.72 7.20 -21.34
CA LEU A 98 -7.78 7.80 -20.52
C LEU A 98 -7.81 9.33 -20.70
N THR A 99 -6.66 9.95 -20.86
CA THR A 99 -6.55 11.41 -21.09
C THR A 99 -7.22 11.89 -22.38
N ASP A 100 -7.42 11.02 -23.37
CA ASP A 100 -8.12 11.36 -24.62
C ASP A 100 -9.60 11.67 -24.40
N TYR A 101 -10.14 11.27 -23.25
CA TYR A 101 -11.55 11.42 -22.90
C TYR A 101 -11.78 12.52 -21.86
N ARG A 102 -10.84 13.43 -21.67
CA ARG A 102 -10.99 14.57 -20.77
C ARG A 102 -12.20 15.42 -21.15
N GLY A 103 -12.96 15.86 -20.13
CA GLY A 103 -14.20 16.59 -20.32
C GLY A 103 -15.42 15.71 -20.58
N LYS A 104 -15.25 14.38 -20.61
CA LYS A 104 -16.31 13.41 -20.75
C LYS A 104 -16.43 12.54 -19.50
N LYS A 105 -17.62 12.01 -19.25
CA LYS A 105 -17.81 11.03 -18.20
C LYS A 105 -17.42 9.65 -18.72
N VAL A 106 -16.54 8.95 -18.01
CA VAL A 106 -16.04 7.63 -18.38
C VAL A 106 -16.39 6.63 -17.29
N LEU A 107 -17.03 5.52 -17.68
CA LEU A 107 -17.26 4.38 -16.80
C LEU A 107 -16.30 3.27 -17.19
N LEU A 108 -15.43 2.90 -16.25
CA LEU A 108 -14.48 1.80 -16.44
C LEU A 108 -15.03 0.53 -15.80
N VAL A 109 -15.20 -0.52 -16.59
CA VAL A 109 -15.67 -1.82 -16.11
C VAL A 109 -14.63 -2.88 -16.44
N SER A 110 -14.27 -3.66 -15.45
CA SER A 110 -13.37 -4.80 -15.61
C SER A 110 -14.10 -6.06 -15.18
N TRP A 111 -14.09 -7.08 -16.04
CA TRP A 111 -14.75 -8.34 -15.74
C TRP A 111 -13.98 -9.51 -16.35
N ALA A 112 -14.37 -10.70 -15.95
CA ALA A 112 -13.85 -11.92 -16.53
C ALA A 112 -15.00 -12.90 -16.75
N SER A 113 -14.87 -13.76 -17.75
CA SER A 113 -15.92 -14.68 -18.20
C SER A 113 -15.64 -16.15 -17.82
N TRP A 114 -14.98 -16.37 -16.69
CA TRP A 114 -14.74 -17.73 -16.19
C TRP A 114 -15.73 -18.20 -15.17
#